data_7265f7ba90995cde23e05a5e9c9e1a94
#
_entry.id   7265f7ba90995cde23e05a5e9c9e1a94
#
_cell.length_a   1.000
_cell.length_b   1.000
_cell.length_c   1.000
_cell.angle_alpha   90.00
_cell.angle_beta   90.00
_cell.angle_gamma   90.00
#
_symmetry.space_group_name_H-M   'P 1'
#
loop_
_entity.id
_entity.type
_entity.pdbx_description
1 polymer ?
#
loop_
_entity_poly.entity_id
_entity_poly.type
_entity_poly.pdbx_seq_one_letter_code
_entity_poly.pdbx_strand_id
1 'polypeptide(L)'
;MRRICVFCGSSAGRGPAYRHAAEQLGLLMARRGIGLVYGGASVGLMGAVANAVLAGGGQVTGVIPQALVAREVAHNGLEDLRIVGSMHERKALMADMSDAFIALPGGIGTLEELFEVWTWTQLGNHAKPCGVLNVNGFYSTLGTFLDHVVAEGFLKPAHRAILQVGQTPEDLLDGLAQWHPPQETKWIAQDER
;
A
#
# COMPACT_ATOMS: atom_id res chain seq x y z
N MET A 1 -4.77 -5.31 -13.15
CA MET A 1 -5.07 -4.47 -11.96
C MET A 1 -5.90 -3.28 -12.39
N ARG A 2 -7.05 -3.06 -11.76
CA ARG A 2 -7.93 -1.90 -12.00
C ARG A 2 -7.85 -0.85 -10.91
N ARG A 3 -7.60 -1.28 -9.66
CA ARG A 3 -7.47 -0.39 -8.50
C ARG A 3 -6.34 -0.84 -7.61
N ILE A 4 -5.56 0.13 -7.09
CA ILE A 4 -4.48 -0.12 -6.14
C ILE A 4 -4.76 0.67 -4.86
N CYS A 5 -4.64 0.00 -3.72
CA CYS A 5 -4.62 0.65 -2.41
C CYS A 5 -3.22 1.21 -2.14
N VAL A 6 -3.14 2.50 -1.79
CA VAL A 6 -1.88 3.14 -1.44
C VAL A 6 -1.90 3.57 0.02
N PHE A 7 -1.01 2.97 0.82
CA PHE A 7 -0.72 3.37 2.19
C PHE A 7 0.45 4.34 2.19
N CYS A 8 0.37 5.44 2.90
CA CYS A 8 1.43 6.45 2.94
C CYS A 8 1.31 7.38 4.13
N GLY A 9 2.36 8.17 4.38
CA GLY A 9 2.39 9.10 5.50
C GLY A 9 1.38 10.25 5.38
N SER A 10 0.74 10.62 6.50
CA SER A 10 0.02 11.89 6.67
C SER A 10 0.97 13.09 6.75
N SER A 11 2.28 12.86 6.81
CA SER A 11 3.35 13.85 6.70
C SER A 11 4.04 13.72 5.35
N ALA A 12 4.62 14.81 4.83
CA ALA A 12 5.39 14.81 3.59
C ALA A 12 6.82 14.23 3.74
N GLY A 13 7.29 14.02 4.97
CA GLY A 13 8.68 13.64 5.24
C GLY A 13 9.66 14.80 5.06
N ARG A 14 10.95 14.50 5.06
CA ARG A 14 12.00 15.52 4.88
C ARG A 14 12.37 15.68 3.40
N GLY A 15 12.26 16.90 2.92
CA GLY A 15 12.61 17.25 1.54
C GLY A 15 11.56 16.87 0.51
N PRO A 16 11.77 17.22 -0.76
CA PRO A 16 10.76 17.11 -1.81
C PRO A 16 10.62 15.69 -2.40
N ALA A 17 11.61 14.81 -2.23
CA ALA A 17 11.70 13.54 -2.95
C ALA A 17 10.51 12.61 -2.70
N TYR A 18 10.04 12.52 -1.45
CA TYR A 18 8.92 11.66 -1.10
C TYR A 18 7.61 12.14 -1.72
N ARG A 19 7.37 13.46 -1.66
CA ARG A 19 6.22 14.09 -2.29
C ARG A 19 6.25 13.90 -3.81
N HIS A 20 7.40 14.15 -4.43
CA HIS A 20 7.59 13.97 -5.87
C HIS A 20 7.32 12.52 -6.31
N ALA A 21 7.82 11.53 -5.56
CA ALA A 21 7.55 10.13 -5.84
C ALA A 21 6.06 9.76 -5.71
N ALA A 22 5.35 10.34 -4.73
CA ALA A 22 3.91 10.15 -4.58
C ALA A 22 3.14 10.76 -5.77
N GLU A 23 3.53 11.96 -6.21
CA GLU A 23 2.95 12.64 -7.37
C GLU A 23 3.22 11.86 -8.67
N GLN A 24 4.45 11.37 -8.87
CA GLN A 24 4.81 10.54 -10.03
C GLN A 24 4.00 9.23 -10.06
N LEU A 25 3.86 8.54 -8.92
CA LEU A 25 3.04 7.34 -8.83
C LEU A 25 1.58 7.64 -9.20
N GLY A 26 1.00 8.71 -8.65
CA GLY A 26 -0.39 9.10 -8.92
C GLY A 26 -0.63 9.40 -10.40
N LEU A 27 0.24 10.20 -11.04
CA LEU A 27 0.17 10.51 -12.47
C LEU A 27 0.32 9.25 -13.33
N LEU A 28 1.22 8.33 -12.95
CA LEU A 28 1.41 7.09 -13.67
C LEU A 28 0.20 6.17 -13.56
N MET A 29 -0.39 6.05 -12.36
CA MET A 29 -1.63 5.30 -12.15
C MET A 29 -2.76 5.83 -13.04
N ALA A 30 -2.97 7.15 -13.07
CA ALA A 30 -3.97 7.78 -13.92
C ALA A 30 -3.72 7.47 -15.42
N ARG A 31 -2.49 7.64 -15.91
CA ARG A 31 -2.11 7.31 -17.30
C ARG A 31 -2.36 5.84 -17.66
N ARG A 32 -2.20 4.91 -16.71
CA ARG A 32 -2.45 3.47 -16.90
C ARG A 32 -3.91 3.07 -16.67
N GLY A 33 -4.81 4.01 -16.37
CA GLY A 33 -6.22 3.75 -16.07
C GLY A 33 -6.42 2.98 -14.75
N ILE A 34 -5.47 3.11 -13.80
CA ILE A 34 -5.52 2.46 -12.49
C ILE A 34 -6.11 3.43 -11.48
N GLY A 35 -7.23 3.07 -10.86
CA GLY A 35 -7.86 3.85 -9.79
C GLY A 35 -7.09 3.75 -8.47
N LEU A 36 -7.09 4.82 -7.70
CA LEU A 36 -6.52 4.90 -6.36
C LEU A 36 -7.57 4.58 -5.30
N VAL A 37 -7.23 3.72 -4.34
CA VAL A 37 -7.92 3.58 -3.06
C VAL A 37 -6.95 4.00 -1.95
N TYR A 38 -7.37 4.85 -1.01
CA TYR A 38 -6.47 5.35 0.03
C TYR A 38 -7.22 5.84 1.28
N GLY A 39 -6.49 6.32 2.28
CA GLY A 39 -7.02 6.73 3.58
C GLY A 39 -7.90 7.98 3.62
N GLY A 40 -8.18 8.66 2.49
CA GLY A 40 -9.17 9.74 2.40
C GLY A 40 -8.71 11.11 2.91
N ALA A 41 -7.48 11.28 3.39
CA ALA A 41 -6.97 12.57 3.89
C ALA A 41 -6.34 13.43 2.78
N SER A 42 -6.42 14.75 2.93
CA SER A 42 -5.85 15.73 1.98
C SER A 42 -4.42 16.16 2.32
N VAL A 43 -3.83 15.63 3.39
CA VAL A 43 -2.52 16.06 3.91
C VAL A 43 -1.38 15.09 3.55
N GLY A 44 -0.14 15.56 3.64
CA GLY A 44 1.07 14.77 3.48
C GLY A 44 1.18 14.09 2.12
N LEU A 45 1.68 12.85 2.10
CA LEU A 45 1.78 12.05 0.89
C LEU A 45 0.40 11.54 0.43
N MET A 46 -0.57 11.40 1.34
CA MET A 46 -1.95 11.03 1.00
C MET A 46 -2.57 12.04 0.05
N GLY A 47 -2.54 13.33 0.40
CA GLY A 47 -3.01 14.40 -0.48
C GLY A 47 -2.22 14.50 -1.78
N ALA A 48 -0.89 14.30 -1.72
CA ALA A 48 -0.04 14.38 -2.90
C ALA A 48 -0.40 13.33 -3.96
N VAL A 49 -0.53 12.05 -3.57
CA VAL A 49 -0.87 10.97 -4.51
C VAL A 49 -2.30 11.12 -5.04
N ALA A 50 -3.28 11.46 -4.17
CA ALA A 50 -4.67 11.63 -4.57
C ALA A 50 -4.84 12.77 -5.57
N ASN A 51 -4.27 13.96 -5.27
CA ASN A 51 -4.30 15.11 -6.17
C ASN A 51 -3.63 14.81 -7.53
N ALA A 52 -2.55 14.05 -7.55
CA ALA A 52 -1.86 13.68 -8.79
C ALA A 52 -2.72 12.72 -9.65
N VAL A 53 -3.43 11.76 -9.05
CA VAL A 53 -4.36 10.90 -9.78
C VAL A 53 -5.50 11.72 -10.35
N LEU A 54 -6.12 12.62 -9.57
CA LEU A 54 -7.20 13.49 -10.03
C LEU A 54 -6.74 14.43 -11.16
N ALA A 55 -5.56 15.03 -11.03
CA ALA A 55 -4.97 15.91 -12.05
C ALA A 55 -4.71 15.15 -13.37
N GLY A 56 -4.41 13.85 -13.30
CA GLY A 56 -4.28 12.97 -14.46
C GLY A 56 -5.61 12.44 -15.02
N GLY A 57 -6.76 12.86 -14.48
CA GLY A 57 -8.09 12.38 -14.87
C GLY A 57 -8.43 10.98 -14.36
N GLY A 58 -7.70 10.46 -13.38
CA GLY A 58 -7.91 9.15 -12.80
C GLY A 58 -8.98 9.13 -11.69
N GLN A 59 -9.43 7.96 -11.32
CA GLN A 59 -10.42 7.75 -10.25
C GLN A 59 -9.75 7.63 -8.88
N VAL A 60 -10.33 8.28 -7.87
CA VAL A 60 -9.86 8.23 -6.48
C VAL A 60 -11.00 7.89 -5.55
N THR A 61 -10.83 6.86 -4.74
CA THR A 61 -11.72 6.51 -3.63
C THR A 61 -10.98 6.70 -2.32
N GLY A 62 -11.48 7.58 -1.47
CA GLY A 62 -11.02 7.75 -0.09
C GLY A 62 -11.86 6.93 0.88
N VAL A 63 -11.23 6.31 1.88
CA VAL A 63 -11.94 5.60 2.96
C VAL A 63 -11.45 6.12 4.31
N ILE A 64 -12.35 6.74 5.08
CA ILE A 64 -12.00 7.40 6.34
C ILE A 64 -12.99 7.04 7.46
N PRO A 65 -12.53 6.70 8.67
CA PRO A 65 -13.41 6.55 9.82
C PRO A 65 -14.01 7.88 10.24
N GLN A 66 -15.28 7.87 10.66
CA GLN A 66 -16.00 9.05 11.14
C GLN A 66 -15.21 9.82 12.20
N ALA A 67 -14.53 9.12 13.13
CA ALA A 67 -13.73 9.73 14.19
C ALA A 67 -12.51 10.51 13.67
N LEU A 68 -12.06 10.27 12.46
CA LEU A 68 -10.88 10.90 11.85
C LEU A 68 -11.24 12.00 10.84
N VAL A 69 -12.50 12.10 10.41
CA VAL A 69 -12.93 13.09 9.39
C VAL A 69 -12.46 14.51 9.74
N ALA A 70 -12.64 14.95 10.98
CA ALA A 70 -12.20 16.27 11.42
C ALA A 70 -10.70 16.36 11.75
N ARG A 71 -10.08 15.24 12.16
CA ARG A 71 -8.68 15.20 12.62
C ARG A 71 -7.68 15.03 11.48
N GLU A 72 -8.01 14.23 10.48
CA GLU A 72 -7.16 13.95 9.33
C GLU A 72 -7.40 14.89 8.16
N VAL A 73 -8.24 15.90 8.31
CA VAL A 73 -8.59 16.82 7.23
C VAL A 73 -9.04 16.05 5.99
N ALA A 74 -10.24 15.48 6.03
CA ALA A 74 -10.81 14.72 4.94
C ALA A 74 -10.70 15.47 3.60
N HIS A 75 -10.44 14.76 2.53
CA HIS A 75 -10.25 15.33 1.22
C HIS A 75 -11.60 15.73 0.58
N ASN A 76 -12.02 16.98 0.74
CA ASN A 76 -13.32 17.49 0.29
C ASN A 76 -13.49 17.55 -1.24
N GLY A 77 -12.41 17.33 -2.01
CA GLY A 77 -12.46 17.33 -3.48
C GLY A 77 -12.69 15.95 -4.09
N LEU A 78 -12.96 14.91 -3.29
CA LEU A 78 -13.25 13.57 -3.80
C LEU A 78 -14.73 13.41 -4.11
N GLU A 79 -15.03 12.84 -5.27
CA GLU A 79 -16.39 12.40 -5.62
C GLU A 79 -16.79 11.12 -4.84
N ASP A 80 -15.81 10.25 -4.53
CA ASP A 80 -16.01 8.98 -3.79
C ASP A 80 -15.21 9.00 -2.47
N LEU A 81 -15.77 9.62 -1.44
CA LEU A 81 -15.27 9.57 -0.07
C LEU A 81 -16.22 8.73 0.79
N ARG A 82 -15.74 7.59 1.24
CA ARG A 82 -16.50 6.63 2.07
C ARG A 82 -16.18 6.81 3.53
N ILE A 83 -17.19 7.13 4.32
CA ILE A 83 -17.08 7.26 5.77
C ILE A 83 -17.52 5.94 6.39
N VAL A 84 -16.66 5.38 7.25
CA VAL A 84 -16.87 4.09 7.92
C VAL A 84 -16.90 4.25 9.45
N GLY A 85 -17.41 3.25 10.17
CA GLY A 85 -17.59 3.29 11.62
C GLY A 85 -16.31 3.04 12.40
N SER A 86 -15.34 2.28 11.85
CA SER A 86 -14.14 1.84 12.57
C SER A 86 -12.91 1.74 11.68
N MET A 87 -11.73 1.64 12.32
CA MET A 87 -10.47 1.36 11.61
C MET A 87 -10.47 -0.04 10.96
N HIS A 88 -11.12 -1.03 11.56
CA HIS A 88 -11.25 -2.37 10.98
C HIS A 88 -12.07 -2.36 9.69
N GLU A 89 -13.23 -1.68 9.71
CA GLU A 89 -14.04 -1.47 8.50
C GLU A 89 -13.27 -0.73 7.41
N ARG A 90 -12.50 0.31 7.77
CA ARG A 90 -11.65 1.05 6.83
C ARG A 90 -10.70 0.12 6.10
N LYS A 91 -9.89 -0.66 6.84
CA LYS A 91 -8.88 -1.54 6.27
C LYS A 91 -9.50 -2.66 5.44
N ALA A 92 -10.58 -3.27 5.92
CA ALA A 92 -11.31 -4.30 5.17
C ALA A 92 -11.87 -3.73 3.86
N LEU A 93 -12.56 -2.60 3.89
CA LEU A 93 -13.13 -1.98 2.70
C LEU A 93 -12.05 -1.55 1.70
N MET A 94 -10.94 -0.95 2.15
CA MET A 94 -9.81 -0.60 1.29
C MET A 94 -9.22 -1.84 0.61
N ALA A 95 -9.08 -2.94 1.37
CA ALA A 95 -8.57 -4.19 0.82
C ALA A 95 -9.54 -4.79 -0.20
N ASP A 96 -10.84 -4.86 0.09
CA ASP A 96 -11.85 -5.44 -0.80
C ASP A 96 -11.97 -4.71 -2.13
N MET A 97 -11.79 -3.39 -2.09
CA MET A 97 -11.88 -2.53 -3.28
C MET A 97 -10.65 -2.57 -4.17
N SER A 98 -9.55 -3.20 -3.76
CA SER A 98 -8.25 -3.11 -4.41
C SER A 98 -7.78 -4.46 -4.96
N ASP A 99 -7.03 -4.42 -6.05
CA ASP A 99 -6.40 -5.58 -6.69
C ASP A 99 -4.94 -5.78 -6.24
N ALA A 100 -4.33 -4.74 -5.68
CA ALA A 100 -2.95 -4.71 -5.20
C ALA A 100 -2.77 -3.64 -4.11
N PHE A 101 -1.63 -3.70 -3.40
CA PHE A 101 -1.29 -2.77 -2.32
C PHE A 101 0.10 -2.18 -2.53
N ILE A 102 0.24 -0.87 -2.33
CA ILE A 102 1.53 -0.17 -2.35
C ILE A 102 1.70 0.61 -1.05
N ALA A 103 2.87 0.50 -0.42
CA ALA A 103 3.27 1.44 0.61
C ALA A 103 4.33 2.42 0.08
N LEU A 104 4.00 3.71 0.12
CA LEU A 104 4.96 4.81 0.03
C LEU A 104 5.58 5.05 1.41
N PRO A 105 6.67 5.82 1.52
CA PRO A 105 7.21 6.22 2.81
C PRO A 105 6.14 6.76 3.77
N GLY A 106 6.19 6.33 5.02
CA GLY A 106 5.21 6.71 6.03
C GLY A 106 5.62 6.29 7.44
N GLY A 107 4.74 6.51 8.39
CA GLY A 107 4.96 6.15 9.80
C GLY A 107 4.47 4.75 10.16
N ILE A 108 4.24 4.54 11.46
CA ILE A 108 3.81 3.26 12.02
C ILE A 108 2.48 2.79 11.42
N GLY A 109 1.51 3.70 11.18
CA GLY A 109 0.23 3.32 10.55
C GLY A 109 0.42 2.75 9.14
N THR A 110 1.31 3.36 8.33
CA THR A 110 1.64 2.84 6.98
C THR A 110 2.26 1.45 7.04
N LEU A 111 3.15 1.21 8.00
CA LEU A 111 3.77 -0.11 8.21
C LEU A 111 2.73 -1.13 8.71
N GLU A 112 1.87 -0.74 9.64
CA GLU A 112 0.82 -1.59 10.17
C GLU A 112 -0.13 -2.05 9.05
N GLU A 113 -0.62 -1.13 8.22
CA GLU A 113 -1.47 -1.43 7.08
C GLU A 113 -0.78 -2.36 6.06
N LEU A 114 0.50 -2.11 5.75
CA LEU A 114 1.29 -2.94 4.85
C LEU A 114 1.46 -4.36 5.40
N PHE A 115 1.86 -4.50 6.65
CA PHE A 115 2.09 -5.80 7.28
C PHE A 115 0.79 -6.60 7.42
N GLU A 116 -0.34 -5.95 7.66
CA GLU A 116 -1.63 -6.60 7.74
C GLU A 116 -2.03 -7.23 6.39
N VAL A 117 -2.02 -6.46 5.29
CA VAL A 117 -2.39 -7.00 3.96
C VAL A 117 -1.38 -8.05 3.47
N TRP A 118 -0.09 -7.88 3.76
CA TRP A 118 0.93 -8.89 3.47
C TRP A 118 0.67 -10.18 4.26
N THR A 119 0.34 -10.08 5.55
CA THR A 119 -0.04 -11.22 6.37
C THR A 119 -1.28 -11.92 5.82
N TRP A 120 -2.28 -11.17 5.34
CA TRP A 120 -3.47 -11.75 4.72
C TRP A 120 -3.13 -12.52 3.44
N THR A 121 -2.21 -12.01 2.61
CA THR A 121 -1.69 -12.76 1.45
C THR A 121 -0.99 -14.04 1.89
N GLN A 122 -0.12 -13.97 2.91
CA GLN A 122 0.61 -15.12 3.46
C GLN A 122 -0.33 -16.19 4.02
N LEU A 123 -1.47 -15.79 4.61
CA LEU A 123 -2.49 -16.69 5.16
C LEU A 123 -3.43 -17.26 4.10
N GLY A 124 -3.35 -16.76 2.85
CA GLY A 124 -4.25 -17.17 1.77
C GLY A 124 -5.65 -16.54 1.82
N ASN A 125 -5.85 -15.48 2.62
CA ASN A 125 -7.12 -14.76 2.67
C ASN A 125 -7.40 -14.04 1.34
N HIS A 126 -6.36 -13.68 0.61
CA HIS A 126 -6.43 -13.19 -0.77
C HIS A 126 -5.11 -13.45 -1.52
N ALA A 127 -5.17 -13.37 -2.86
CA ALA A 127 -4.03 -13.54 -3.76
C ALA A 127 -3.63 -12.21 -4.41
N LYS A 128 -3.57 -11.13 -3.63
CA LYS A 128 -3.26 -9.78 -4.12
C LYS A 128 -1.82 -9.44 -3.81
N PRO A 129 -1.04 -8.92 -4.77
CA PRO A 129 0.35 -8.51 -4.54
C PRO A 129 0.44 -7.27 -3.66
N CYS A 130 1.54 -7.18 -2.91
CA CYS A 130 1.89 -5.98 -2.15
C CYS A 130 3.34 -5.57 -2.42
N GLY A 131 3.61 -4.27 -2.35
CA GLY A 131 4.95 -3.76 -2.57
C GLY A 131 5.20 -2.42 -1.90
N VAL A 132 6.47 -2.05 -1.89
CA VAL A 132 6.94 -0.76 -1.34
C VAL A 132 7.69 0.03 -2.42
N LEU A 133 7.47 1.33 -2.47
CA LEU A 133 8.29 2.22 -3.28
C LEU A 133 9.46 2.73 -2.43
N ASN A 134 10.67 2.28 -2.75
CA ASN A 134 11.88 2.51 -1.95
C ASN A 134 12.55 3.84 -2.28
N VAL A 135 11.82 4.94 -2.07
CA VAL A 135 12.31 6.30 -2.35
C VAL A 135 13.51 6.61 -1.46
N ASN A 136 14.65 6.96 -2.08
CA ASN A 136 15.89 7.27 -1.37
C ASN A 136 16.33 6.21 -0.35
N GLY A 137 16.03 4.94 -0.59
CA GLY A 137 16.40 3.86 0.31
C GLY A 137 15.59 3.80 1.61
N PHE A 138 14.43 4.46 1.69
CA PHE A 138 13.61 4.52 2.90
C PHE A 138 13.28 3.14 3.48
N TYR A 139 13.00 2.17 2.62
CA TYR A 139 12.68 0.79 3.02
C TYR A 139 13.88 -0.16 3.02
N SER A 140 15.10 0.31 2.70
CA SER A 140 16.28 -0.58 2.60
C SER A 140 16.60 -1.26 3.93
N THR A 141 16.56 -0.54 5.06
CA THR A 141 16.80 -1.11 6.39
C THR A 141 15.71 -2.12 6.79
N LEU A 142 14.45 -1.84 6.43
CA LEU A 142 13.37 -2.80 6.64
C LEU A 142 13.60 -4.06 5.82
N GLY A 143 14.02 -3.95 4.56
CA GLY A 143 14.38 -5.09 3.72
C GLY A 143 15.46 -5.96 4.36
N THR A 144 16.55 -5.34 4.83
CA THR A 144 17.63 -6.05 5.55
C THR A 144 17.12 -6.76 6.80
N PHE A 145 16.25 -6.10 7.58
CA PHE A 145 15.66 -6.73 8.76
C PHE A 145 14.78 -7.94 8.38
N LEU A 146 13.96 -7.82 7.35
CA LEU A 146 13.11 -8.92 6.88
C LEU A 146 13.92 -10.10 6.34
N ASP A 147 15.05 -9.82 5.69
CA ASP A 147 15.98 -10.87 5.23
C ASP A 147 16.66 -11.59 6.42
N HIS A 148 16.94 -10.85 7.51
CA HIS A 148 17.38 -11.45 8.77
C HIS A 148 16.27 -12.33 9.39
N VAL A 149 15.01 -11.91 9.36
CA VAL A 149 13.87 -12.71 9.83
C VAL A 149 13.76 -14.05 9.05
N VAL A 150 14.09 -14.02 7.75
CA VAL A 150 14.19 -15.25 6.94
C VAL A 150 15.35 -16.11 7.39
N ALA A 151 16.54 -15.52 7.58
CA ALA A 151 17.74 -16.24 8.02
C ALA A 151 17.57 -16.93 9.39
N GLU A 152 16.81 -16.28 10.30
CA GLU A 152 16.47 -16.83 11.62
C GLU A 152 15.29 -17.83 11.59
N GLY A 153 14.71 -18.11 10.41
CA GLY A 153 13.66 -19.10 10.22
C GLY A 153 12.24 -18.67 10.63
N PHE A 154 12.02 -17.39 10.97
CA PHE A 154 10.69 -16.87 11.34
C PHE A 154 9.81 -16.50 10.13
N LEU A 155 10.39 -16.37 8.94
CA LEU A 155 9.70 -16.07 7.70
C LEU A 155 10.21 -16.98 6.58
N LYS A 156 9.31 -17.67 5.88
CA LYS A 156 9.72 -18.48 4.72
C LYS A 156 10.17 -17.58 3.56
N PRO A 157 11.19 -17.98 2.77
CA PRO A 157 11.64 -17.23 1.59
C PRO A 157 10.49 -16.91 0.60
N ALA A 158 9.61 -17.87 0.35
CA ALA A 158 8.43 -17.68 -0.51
C ALA A 158 7.48 -16.59 0.01
N HIS A 159 7.30 -16.50 1.32
CA HIS A 159 6.47 -15.45 1.93
C HIS A 159 7.17 -14.07 1.94
N ARG A 160 8.50 -14.05 2.11
CA ARG A 160 9.30 -12.82 1.97
C ARG A 160 9.20 -12.26 0.55
N ALA A 161 9.18 -13.12 -0.46
CA ALA A 161 9.08 -12.77 -1.88
C ALA A 161 7.71 -12.18 -2.28
N ILE A 162 6.68 -12.27 -1.42
CA ILE A 162 5.39 -11.59 -1.64
C ILE A 162 5.58 -10.07 -1.69
N LEU A 163 6.44 -9.53 -0.81
CA LEU A 163 6.69 -8.09 -0.74
C LEU A 163 7.65 -7.65 -1.86
N GLN A 164 7.09 -7.00 -2.88
CA GLN A 164 7.84 -6.44 -4.00
C GLN A 164 8.50 -5.12 -3.59
N VAL A 165 9.69 -4.83 -4.13
CA VAL A 165 10.40 -3.58 -3.87
C VAL A 165 10.70 -2.91 -5.20
N GLY A 166 10.07 -1.77 -5.48
CA GLY A 166 10.37 -0.94 -6.65
C GLY A 166 11.23 0.26 -6.29
N GLN A 167 12.14 0.63 -7.15
CA GLN A 167 12.94 1.86 -7.02
C GLN A 167 12.25 3.03 -7.72
N THR A 168 11.43 2.75 -8.72
CA THR A 168 10.61 3.71 -9.45
C THR A 168 9.15 3.27 -9.43
N PRO A 169 8.18 4.19 -9.65
CA PRO A 169 6.77 3.83 -9.80
C PRO A 169 6.54 2.81 -10.93
N GLU A 170 7.27 2.95 -12.04
CA GLU A 170 7.20 2.06 -13.19
C GLU A 170 7.59 0.64 -12.81
N ASP A 171 8.80 0.47 -12.23
CA ASP A 171 9.31 -0.84 -11.78
C ASP A 171 8.33 -1.53 -10.84
N LEU A 172 7.78 -0.76 -9.88
CA LEU A 172 6.86 -1.31 -8.88
C LEU A 172 5.54 -1.76 -9.53
N LEU A 173 4.93 -0.93 -10.36
CA LEU A 173 3.65 -1.28 -10.99
C LEU A 173 3.80 -2.46 -11.95
N ASP A 174 4.92 -2.56 -12.68
CA ASP A 174 5.21 -3.67 -13.58
C ASP A 174 5.47 -4.96 -12.79
N GLY A 175 6.22 -4.88 -11.68
CA GLY A 175 6.45 -6.01 -10.78
C GLY A 175 5.14 -6.54 -10.17
N LEU A 176 4.27 -5.65 -9.68
CA LEU A 176 2.96 -6.03 -9.15
C LEU A 176 2.05 -6.65 -10.22
N ALA A 177 2.11 -6.17 -11.47
CA ALA A 177 1.31 -6.72 -12.57
C ALA A 177 1.73 -8.13 -13.00
N GLN A 178 3.02 -8.46 -12.84
CA GLN A 178 3.59 -9.76 -13.18
C GLN A 178 3.62 -10.73 -11.99
N TRP A 179 3.30 -10.27 -10.80
CA TRP A 179 3.37 -11.09 -9.60
C TRP A 179 2.33 -12.23 -9.61
N HIS A 180 2.73 -13.37 -9.09
CA HIS A 180 1.88 -14.55 -8.91
C HIS A 180 1.96 -15.01 -7.44
N PRO A 181 0.85 -15.46 -6.85
CA PRO A 181 0.83 -15.92 -5.47
C PRO A 181 1.74 -17.14 -5.30
N PRO A 182 2.48 -17.26 -4.17
CA PRO A 182 3.26 -18.45 -3.87
C PRO A 182 2.34 -19.66 -3.73
N GLN A 183 2.81 -20.81 -4.18
CA GLN A 183 2.07 -22.08 -4.02
C GLN A 183 2.20 -22.64 -2.58
N GLU A 184 3.19 -22.17 -1.81
CA GLU A 184 3.41 -22.61 -0.43
C GLU A 184 2.40 -21.95 0.51
N THR A 185 1.78 -22.79 1.35
CA THR A 185 0.91 -22.31 2.43
C THR A 185 1.69 -22.09 3.72
N LYS A 186 1.22 -21.18 4.58
CA LYS A 186 1.81 -20.95 5.90
C LYS A 186 1.62 -22.15 6.85
N TRP A 187 0.60 -22.95 6.61
CA TRP A 187 0.19 -24.01 7.51
C TRP A 187 1.25 -25.12 7.58
N ILE A 188 1.67 -25.44 8.80
CA ILE A 188 2.49 -26.59 9.12
C ILE A 188 1.67 -27.85 8.83
N ALA A 189 2.19 -28.77 8.02
CA ALA A 189 1.53 -30.05 7.78
C ALA A 189 1.37 -30.85 9.11
N GLN A 190 0.39 -31.73 9.18
CA GLN A 190 0.11 -32.47 10.43
C GLN A 190 1.28 -33.34 10.90
N ASP A 191 2.14 -33.76 9.98
CA ASP A 191 3.34 -34.55 10.19
C ASP A 191 4.57 -33.73 10.65
N GLU A 192 4.49 -32.40 10.62
CA GLU A 192 5.52 -31.46 11.09
C GLU A 192 5.20 -30.87 12.49
N ARG A 193 4.15 -31.34 13.16
CA ARG A 193 3.70 -30.87 14.49
C ARG A 193 4.28 -31.65 15.63
#